data_a2945ef1633ee2987367f7e41221b0a6
#
_entry.id   a2945ef1633ee2987367f7e41221b0a6
#
_cell.length_a   1.000
_cell.length_b   1.000
_cell.length_c   1.000
_cell.angle_alpha   90.00
_cell.angle_beta   90.00
_cell.angle_gamma   90.00
#
_symmetry.space_group_name_H-M   'P 1'
#
loop_
_entity.id
_entity.type
_entity.pdbx_description
1 polymer ?
#
loop_
_entity_poly.entity_id
_entity_poly.type
_entity_poly.pdbx_seq_one_letter_code
_entity_poly.pdbx_strand_id
1 'polypeptide(L)'
;MKTSDKHLSLVVDLYGCPNRCRHCWLGHMPNRRMEEGADEWIFQYFEPFFENITFYSWLREPDFCENYRERWERDRRLSRGIAPRRFELGSFWRIVRERQYVKFLKEVGVQKLQLTFFGLERYTDEYVGRKGAFRELLQTTEILIENEIAPRWQAFINEENKEEVAGLLSLIEKRRLYERC
;
A
#
# COMPACT_ATOMS: atom_id res chain seq x y z
N MET A 1 -9.99 21.26 23.11
CA MET A 1 -9.74 19.82 23.36
C MET A 1 -8.26 19.69 23.68
N LYS A 2 -7.89 19.43 24.94
CA LYS A 2 -6.48 19.13 25.28
C LYS A 2 -6.26 17.65 24.95
N THR A 3 -5.69 17.35 23.81
CA THR A 3 -5.18 16.01 23.54
C THR A 3 -3.89 15.85 24.31
N SER A 4 -3.80 14.80 25.13
CA SER A 4 -2.57 14.44 25.82
C SER A 4 -1.47 13.97 24.86
N ASP A 5 -1.82 13.75 23.61
CA ASP A 5 -0.94 13.28 22.56
C ASP A 5 -0.55 14.46 21.66
N LYS A 6 0.73 14.79 21.70
CA LYS A 6 1.30 15.90 20.95
C LYS A 6 1.67 15.53 19.50
N HIS A 7 1.30 14.32 19.07
CA HIS A 7 1.56 13.77 17.74
C HIS A 7 0.28 13.54 16.96
N LEU A 8 0.25 14.00 15.71
CA LEU A 8 -0.82 13.78 14.74
C LEU A 8 -0.26 13.04 13.50
N SER A 9 -0.92 11.95 13.11
CA SER A 9 -0.69 11.34 11.79
C SER A 9 -1.79 11.79 10.84
N LEU A 10 -1.42 12.57 9.83
CA LEU A 10 -2.30 12.99 8.75
C LEU A 10 -2.15 12.05 7.56
N VAL A 11 -3.24 11.40 7.17
CA VAL A 11 -3.27 10.50 6.02
C VAL A 11 -4.38 10.98 5.08
N VAL A 12 -4.01 11.43 3.89
CA VAL A 12 -4.93 12.00 2.91
C VAL A 12 -4.93 11.19 1.61
N ASP A 13 -6.07 11.12 0.94
CA ASP A 13 -6.21 10.40 -0.32
C ASP A 13 -6.15 11.36 -1.50
N LEU A 14 -4.94 11.65 -1.97
CA LEU A 14 -4.75 12.63 -3.05
C LEU A 14 -5.01 12.06 -4.46
N TYR A 15 -4.95 10.73 -4.65
CA TYR A 15 -4.90 10.14 -6.00
C TYR A 15 -5.86 8.97 -6.22
N GLY A 16 -6.25 8.27 -5.17
CA GLY A 16 -7.10 7.10 -5.27
C GLY A 16 -6.36 5.77 -5.29
N CYS A 17 -6.96 4.77 -5.95
CA CYS A 17 -6.49 3.38 -5.98
C CYS A 17 -6.89 2.70 -7.30
N PRO A 18 -6.05 1.83 -7.89
CA PRO A 18 -6.41 1.07 -9.08
C PRO A 18 -7.43 -0.05 -8.81
N ASN A 19 -7.65 -0.39 -7.55
CA ASN A 19 -8.51 -1.48 -7.10
C ASN A 19 -9.85 -0.96 -6.57
N ARG A 20 -10.85 -1.86 -6.49
CA ARG A 20 -12.19 -1.61 -5.92
C ARG A 20 -12.57 -2.74 -4.96
N CYS A 21 -11.69 -2.99 -3.98
CA CYS A 21 -11.82 -4.12 -3.07
C CYS A 21 -13.13 -4.08 -2.28
N ARG A 22 -13.81 -5.23 -2.17
CA ARG A 22 -15.10 -5.35 -1.43
C ARG A 22 -14.97 -4.97 0.04
N HIS A 23 -13.81 -5.21 0.66
CA HIS A 23 -13.56 -4.89 2.07
C HIS A 23 -13.08 -3.46 2.30
N CYS A 24 -12.94 -2.64 1.26
CA CYS A 24 -12.43 -1.28 1.42
C CYS A 24 -13.38 -0.46 2.28
N TRP A 25 -12.91 -0.07 3.47
CA TRP A 25 -13.69 0.72 4.42
C TRP A 25 -14.06 2.13 3.91
N LEU A 26 -13.35 2.62 2.88
CA LEU A 26 -13.67 3.86 2.19
C LEU A 26 -14.75 3.68 1.11
N GLY A 27 -15.16 2.43 0.83
CA GLY A 27 -16.12 2.10 -0.22
C GLY A 27 -15.61 2.40 -1.64
N HIS A 28 -16.53 2.52 -2.58
CA HIS A 28 -16.24 2.76 -3.99
C HIS A 28 -16.11 4.26 -4.29
N MET A 29 -15.12 4.90 -3.73
CA MET A 29 -14.85 6.30 -4.05
C MET A 29 -14.18 6.44 -5.42
N PRO A 30 -14.60 7.42 -6.25
CA PRO A 30 -13.95 7.69 -7.52
C PRO A 30 -12.51 8.15 -7.30
N ASN A 31 -11.63 7.80 -8.23
CA ASN A 31 -10.28 8.34 -8.24
C ASN A 31 -10.35 9.79 -8.71
N ARG A 32 -10.02 10.69 -7.81
CA ARG A 32 -9.92 12.12 -8.10
C ARG A 32 -8.59 12.62 -7.59
N ARG A 33 -7.97 13.48 -8.38
CA ARG A 33 -6.80 14.22 -7.94
C ARG A 33 -7.28 15.42 -7.13
N MET A 34 -6.73 15.59 -5.93
CA MET A 34 -6.96 16.81 -5.17
C MET A 34 -6.26 18.00 -5.84
N GLU A 35 -6.74 19.20 -5.54
CA GLU A 35 -6.15 20.44 -6.02
C GLU A 35 -4.68 20.54 -5.57
N GLU A 36 -3.89 21.21 -6.39
CA GLU A 36 -2.50 21.48 -6.06
C GLU A 36 -2.42 22.37 -4.81
N GLY A 37 -1.52 22.00 -3.87
CA GLY A 37 -1.39 22.71 -2.60
C GLY A 37 -2.37 22.27 -1.50
N ALA A 38 -3.34 21.38 -1.78
CA ALA A 38 -4.28 20.89 -0.77
C ALA A 38 -3.59 20.21 0.43
N ASP A 39 -2.50 19.50 0.18
CA ASP A 39 -1.69 18.87 1.21
C ASP A 39 -1.00 19.92 2.14
N GLU A 40 -0.47 20.99 1.56
CA GLU A 40 0.12 22.09 2.33
C GLU A 40 -0.94 22.81 3.17
N TRP A 41 -2.08 23.11 2.56
CA TRP A 41 -3.19 23.73 3.26
C TRP A 41 -3.68 22.88 4.44
N ILE A 42 -3.83 21.56 4.25
CA ILE A 42 -4.20 20.63 5.32
C ILE A 42 -3.14 20.62 6.42
N PHE A 43 -1.85 20.55 6.06
CA PHE A 43 -0.77 20.58 7.04
C PHE A 43 -0.79 21.89 7.85
N GLN A 44 -0.85 23.04 7.20
CA GLN A 44 -0.88 24.38 7.83
C GLN A 44 -2.07 24.56 8.79
N TYR A 45 -3.22 23.96 8.46
CA TYR A 45 -4.38 24.00 9.33
C TYR A 45 -4.13 23.30 10.67
N PHE A 46 -3.43 22.18 10.67
CA PHE A 46 -3.18 21.38 11.88
C PHE A 46 -1.89 21.75 12.60
N GLU A 47 -0.93 22.33 11.92
CA GLU A 47 0.39 22.64 12.46
C GLU A 47 0.38 23.42 13.80
N PRO A 48 -0.50 24.40 14.03
CA PRO A 48 -0.51 25.14 15.30
C PRO A 48 -0.95 24.32 16.51
N PHE A 49 -1.59 23.18 16.31
CA PHE A 49 -2.21 22.38 17.37
C PHE A 49 -1.36 21.20 17.83
N PHE A 50 -0.34 20.80 17.05
CA PHE A 50 0.46 19.61 17.33
C PHE A 50 1.96 19.89 17.26
N GLU A 51 2.71 19.30 18.19
CA GLU A 51 4.18 19.43 18.20
C GLU A 51 4.84 18.57 17.14
N ASN A 52 4.30 17.37 16.91
CA ASN A 52 4.77 16.40 15.94
C ASN A 52 3.67 16.06 14.95
N ILE A 53 3.97 16.12 13.67
CA ILE A 53 3.04 15.75 12.59
C ILE A 53 3.75 14.81 11.62
N THR A 54 3.14 13.68 11.35
CA THR A 54 3.56 12.80 10.26
C THR A 54 2.53 12.89 9.14
N PHE A 55 2.97 13.20 7.93
CA PHE A 55 2.10 13.40 6.79
C PHE A 55 2.26 12.27 5.77
N TYR A 56 1.13 11.76 5.26
CA TYR A 56 1.06 10.77 4.19
C TYR A 56 0.05 11.21 3.14
N SER A 57 0.48 11.35 1.90
CA SER A 57 -0.34 11.78 0.76
C SER A 57 -1.19 10.66 0.13
N TRP A 58 -1.22 9.49 0.75
CA TRP A 58 -1.91 8.31 0.24
C TRP A 58 -2.65 7.56 1.36
N LEU A 59 -3.97 7.45 1.23
CA LEU A 59 -4.81 6.71 2.16
C LEU A 59 -5.17 5.32 1.63
N ARG A 60 -5.37 5.20 0.29
CA ARG A 60 -5.75 3.93 -0.35
C ARG A 60 -4.54 3.17 -0.90
N GLU A 61 -4.00 3.61 -2.01
CA GLU A 61 -2.89 2.93 -2.68
C GLU A 61 -1.63 3.77 -2.61
N PRO A 62 -0.56 3.29 -1.97
CA PRO A 62 0.72 3.97 -1.98
C PRO A 62 1.23 4.15 -3.41
N ASP A 63 1.77 5.33 -3.72
CA ASP A 63 2.46 5.58 -4.98
C ASP A 63 1.61 5.38 -6.25
N PHE A 64 0.31 5.57 -6.16
CA PHE A 64 -0.56 5.47 -7.34
C PHE A 64 -0.36 6.64 -8.31
N CYS A 65 0.14 7.79 -7.86
CA CYS A 65 0.48 8.93 -8.71
C CYS A 65 1.75 8.71 -9.54
N GLU A 66 1.87 9.39 -10.68
CA GLU A 66 3.04 9.30 -11.56
C GLU A 66 4.31 9.85 -10.90
N ASN A 67 4.18 10.93 -10.14
CA ASN A 67 5.28 11.62 -9.45
C ASN A 67 5.48 11.12 -8.00
N TYR A 68 5.35 9.83 -7.74
CA TYR A 68 5.40 9.24 -6.40
C TYR A 68 6.70 9.53 -5.63
N ARG A 69 7.85 9.68 -6.31
CA ARG A 69 9.13 10.04 -5.67
C ARG A 69 9.07 11.45 -5.08
N GLU A 70 8.62 12.41 -5.86
CA GLU A 70 8.45 13.80 -5.43
C GLU A 70 7.42 13.91 -4.31
N ARG A 71 6.36 13.07 -4.39
CA ARG A 71 5.35 12.98 -3.32
C ARG A 71 5.93 12.48 -2.03
N TRP A 72 6.75 11.46 -2.06
CA TRP A 72 7.42 10.95 -0.87
C TRP A 72 8.33 12.01 -0.23
N GLU A 73 9.10 12.73 -1.02
CA GLU A 73 9.93 13.83 -0.53
C GLU A 73 9.07 14.98 0.05
N ARG A 74 7.90 15.22 -0.54
CA ARG A 74 6.95 16.21 -0.04
C ARG A 74 6.32 15.77 1.29
N ASP A 75 5.92 14.52 1.44
CA ASP A 75 5.44 13.95 2.70
C ASP A 75 6.48 14.10 3.80
N ARG A 76 7.75 13.87 3.49
CA ARG A 76 8.86 14.10 4.42
C ARG A 76 9.02 15.55 4.82
N ARG A 77 8.88 16.49 3.89
CA ARG A 77 8.97 17.93 4.19
C ARG A 77 7.79 18.43 5.01
N LEU A 78 6.59 17.93 4.74
CA LEU A 78 5.39 18.27 5.51
C LEU A 78 5.35 17.58 6.88
N SER A 79 6.19 16.59 7.12
CA SER A 79 6.29 15.97 8.44
C SER A 79 7.21 16.78 9.35
N ARG A 80 6.78 16.92 10.62
CA ARG A 80 7.53 17.64 11.65
C ARG A 80 7.72 16.77 12.88
N GLY A 81 8.95 16.67 13.39
CA GLY A 81 9.34 15.91 14.58
C GLY A 81 9.47 14.41 14.31
N ILE A 82 8.57 13.78 13.55
CA ILE A 82 8.59 12.35 13.23
C ILE A 82 8.53 12.16 11.71
N ALA A 83 9.59 11.61 11.14
CA ALA A 83 9.63 11.31 9.71
C ALA A 83 8.63 10.19 9.33
N PRO A 84 7.96 10.29 8.18
CA PRO A 84 7.09 9.24 7.69
C PRO A 84 7.88 7.97 7.38
N ARG A 85 7.25 6.79 7.60
CA ARG A 85 7.84 5.48 7.34
C ARG A 85 6.95 4.69 6.41
N ARG A 86 7.54 3.96 5.48
CA ARG A 86 6.82 3.12 4.54
C ARG A 86 6.30 1.82 5.16
N PHE A 87 6.95 1.32 6.19
CA PHE A 87 6.68 0.00 6.74
C PHE A 87 6.71 -1.08 5.65
N GLU A 88 5.66 -1.90 5.57
CA GLU A 88 5.50 -2.97 4.58
C GLU A 88 4.55 -2.55 3.43
N LEU A 89 4.48 -1.27 3.12
CA LEU A 89 3.52 -0.72 2.18
C LEU A 89 4.16 -0.31 0.85
N GLY A 90 3.51 -0.71 -0.23
CA GLY A 90 3.88 -0.38 -1.60
C GLY A 90 2.83 -0.86 -2.59
N SER A 91 2.88 -0.38 -3.82
CA SER A 91 1.91 -0.70 -4.86
C SER A 91 2.32 -1.94 -5.65
N PHE A 92 1.66 -3.08 -5.44
CA PHE A 92 1.88 -4.25 -6.28
C PHE A 92 1.48 -4.00 -7.74
N TRP A 93 0.48 -3.13 -7.96
CA TRP A 93 0.10 -2.69 -9.30
C TRP A 93 1.25 -1.99 -10.04
N ARG A 94 2.03 -1.15 -9.33
CA ARG A 94 3.18 -0.43 -9.90
C ARG A 94 4.39 -1.35 -10.08
N ILE A 95 4.65 -2.26 -9.15
CA ILE A 95 5.80 -3.19 -9.22
C ILE A 95 5.84 -3.94 -10.55
N VAL A 96 4.71 -4.44 -11.02
CA VAL A 96 4.66 -5.19 -12.29
C VAL A 96 4.76 -4.33 -13.54
N ARG A 97 4.58 -3.01 -13.41
CA ARG A 97 4.57 -2.06 -14.56
C ARG A 97 5.84 -1.24 -14.66
N GLU A 98 6.54 -1.03 -13.56
CA GLU A 98 7.65 -0.09 -13.48
C GLU A 98 8.84 -0.68 -12.70
N ARG A 99 9.86 -1.15 -13.43
CA ARG A 99 11.05 -1.78 -12.82
C ARG A 99 11.80 -0.87 -11.84
N GLN A 100 11.80 0.43 -12.08
CA GLN A 100 12.48 1.39 -11.20
C GLN A 100 11.79 1.56 -9.84
N TYR A 101 10.53 1.17 -9.75
CA TYR A 101 9.78 1.32 -8.52
C TYR A 101 10.30 0.42 -7.39
N VAL A 102 10.75 -0.79 -7.70
CA VAL A 102 11.34 -1.69 -6.69
C VAL A 102 12.63 -1.10 -6.11
N LYS A 103 13.45 -0.46 -6.94
CA LYS A 103 14.65 0.25 -6.46
C LYS A 103 14.27 1.38 -5.52
N PHE A 104 13.25 2.16 -5.86
CA PHE A 104 12.74 3.21 -4.99
C PHE A 104 12.25 2.65 -3.64
N LEU A 105 11.55 1.54 -3.61
CA LEU A 105 11.13 0.90 -2.36
C LEU A 105 12.33 0.55 -1.46
N LYS A 106 13.42 0.04 -2.04
CA LYS A 106 14.68 -0.21 -1.30
C LYS A 106 15.31 1.10 -0.79
N GLU A 107 15.38 2.14 -1.62
CA GLU A 107 15.91 3.46 -1.28
C GLU A 107 15.18 4.10 -0.07
N VAL A 108 13.86 3.90 0.01
CA VAL A 108 13.04 4.40 1.13
C VAL A 108 12.92 3.43 2.31
N GLY A 109 13.70 2.33 2.28
CA GLY A 109 13.89 1.42 3.41
C GLY A 109 12.88 0.30 3.53
N VAL A 110 12.12 -0.03 2.47
CA VAL A 110 11.19 -1.18 2.47
C VAL A 110 12.00 -2.46 2.36
N GLN A 111 11.99 -3.27 3.41
CA GLN A 111 12.64 -4.59 3.46
C GLN A 111 11.65 -5.73 3.27
N LYS A 112 10.37 -5.48 3.54
CA LYS A 112 9.28 -6.43 3.44
C LYS A 112 8.06 -5.73 2.87
N LEU A 113 7.29 -6.42 2.02
CA LEU A 113 6.08 -5.87 1.43
C LEU A 113 4.89 -6.82 1.64
N GLN A 114 3.80 -6.27 2.17
CA GLN A 114 2.57 -7.02 2.37
C GLN A 114 1.80 -7.15 1.06
N LEU A 115 1.44 -8.38 0.71
CA LEU A 115 0.59 -8.73 -0.41
C LEU A 115 -0.68 -9.42 0.10
N THR A 116 -1.84 -8.86 -0.23
CA THR A 116 -3.11 -9.36 0.30
C THR A 116 -3.84 -10.24 -0.71
N PHE A 117 -4.12 -11.48 -0.32
CA PHE A 117 -4.86 -12.47 -1.09
C PHE A 117 -6.21 -12.77 -0.44
N PHE A 118 -7.22 -13.09 -1.25
CA PHE A 118 -8.55 -13.45 -0.78
C PHE A 118 -8.95 -14.87 -1.17
N GLY A 119 -8.12 -15.55 -1.94
CA GLY A 119 -8.30 -16.88 -2.49
C GLY A 119 -7.46 -17.05 -3.75
N LEU A 120 -7.81 -18.03 -4.58
CA LEU A 120 -7.21 -18.23 -5.88
C LEU A 120 -7.65 -17.14 -6.90
N GLU A 121 -7.26 -17.27 -8.14
CA GLU A 121 -7.35 -16.22 -9.16
C GLU A 121 -8.75 -15.60 -9.26
N ARG A 122 -9.77 -16.41 -9.49
CA ARG A 122 -11.13 -15.89 -9.68
C ARG A 122 -11.62 -15.13 -8.45
N TYR A 123 -11.45 -15.72 -7.27
CA TYR A 123 -11.95 -15.12 -6.03
C TYR A 123 -11.19 -13.85 -5.67
N THR A 124 -9.85 -13.86 -5.79
CA THR A 124 -9.03 -12.66 -5.52
C THR A 124 -9.36 -11.53 -6.50
N ASP A 125 -9.49 -11.81 -7.79
CA ASP A 125 -9.81 -10.80 -8.81
C ASP A 125 -11.20 -10.17 -8.56
N GLU A 126 -12.21 -10.99 -8.25
CA GLU A 126 -13.56 -10.52 -7.92
C GLU A 126 -13.56 -9.69 -6.63
N TYR A 127 -12.82 -10.12 -5.60
CA TYR A 127 -12.77 -9.43 -4.31
C TYR A 127 -12.02 -8.09 -4.40
N VAL A 128 -10.93 -8.06 -5.14
CA VAL A 128 -10.15 -6.84 -5.43
C VAL A 128 -10.89 -5.92 -6.42
N GLY A 129 -11.88 -6.46 -7.15
CA GLY A 129 -12.64 -5.73 -8.16
C GLY A 129 -11.81 -5.37 -9.40
N ARG A 130 -10.78 -6.19 -9.72
CA ARG A 130 -9.90 -5.96 -10.87
C ARG A 130 -9.36 -7.28 -11.41
N LYS A 131 -9.67 -7.55 -12.68
CA LYS A 131 -9.19 -8.74 -13.39
C LYS A 131 -7.66 -8.74 -13.50
N GLY A 132 -7.06 -9.88 -13.21
CA GLY A 132 -5.60 -10.08 -13.26
C GLY A 132 -4.86 -9.64 -12.00
N ALA A 133 -5.55 -9.17 -10.95
CA ALA A 133 -4.92 -8.77 -9.70
C ALA A 133 -4.17 -9.94 -9.03
N PHE A 134 -4.72 -11.13 -9.06
CA PHE A 134 -4.06 -12.34 -8.52
C PHE A 134 -2.73 -12.65 -9.24
N ARG A 135 -2.74 -12.60 -10.57
CA ARG A 135 -1.51 -12.83 -11.36
C ARG A 135 -0.45 -11.77 -11.07
N GLU A 136 -0.87 -10.52 -10.93
CA GLU A 136 0.04 -9.43 -10.56
C GLU A 136 0.61 -9.60 -9.15
N LEU A 137 -0.17 -10.10 -8.18
CA LEU A 137 0.32 -10.43 -6.84
C LEU A 137 1.38 -11.54 -6.89
N LEU A 138 1.16 -12.60 -7.69
CA LEU A 138 2.16 -13.65 -7.89
C LEU A 138 3.42 -13.14 -8.57
N GLN A 139 3.28 -12.35 -9.63
CA GLN A 139 4.40 -11.73 -10.32
C GLN A 139 5.16 -10.77 -9.40
N THR A 140 4.45 -10.00 -8.60
CA THR A 140 5.06 -9.14 -7.57
C THR A 140 5.87 -9.95 -6.56
N THR A 141 5.35 -11.11 -6.13
CA THR A 141 6.08 -12.00 -5.22
C THR A 141 7.44 -12.39 -5.80
N GLU A 142 7.49 -12.82 -7.05
CA GLU A 142 8.76 -13.18 -7.72
C GLU A 142 9.70 -11.96 -7.84
N ILE A 143 9.19 -10.82 -8.29
CA ILE A 143 9.98 -9.59 -8.42
C ILE A 143 10.58 -9.16 -7.07
N LEU A 144 9.81 -9.24 -5.99
CA LEU A 144 10.29 -8.88 -4.65
C LEU A 144 11.42 -9.81 -4.20
N ILE A 145 11.26 -11.13 -4.38
CA ILE A 145 12.28 -12.12 -4.04
C ILE A 145 13.58 -11.85 -4.83
N GLU A 146 13.47 -11.62 -6.14
CA GLU A 146 14.62 -11.30 -7.01
C GLU A 146 15.36 -10.02 -6.57
N ASN A 147 14.67 -9.12 -5.87
CA ASN A 147 15.23 -7.85 -5.39
C ASN A 147 15.50 -7.84 -3.88
N GLU A 148 15.51 -8.98 -3.21
CA GLU A 148 15.82 -9.12 -1.77
C GLU A 148 14.85 -8.33 -0.86
N ILE A 149 13.60 -8.16 -1.29
CA ILE A 149 12.51 -7.65 -0.47
C ILE A 149 11.62 -8.84 -0.10
N ALA A 150 11.42 -9.09 1.18
CA ALA A 150 10.62 -10.24 1.63
C ALA A 150 9.13 -10.01 1.33
N PRO A 151 8.47 -10.85 0.50
CA PRO A 151 7.02 -10.78 0.31
C PRO A 151 6.32 -11.39 1.51
N ARG A 152 5.42 -10.65 2.16
CA ARG A 152 4.55 -11.16 3.21
C ARG A 152 3.14 -11.35 2.68
N TRP A 153 2.73 -12.60 2.49
CA TRP A 153 1.37 -12.91 2.10
C TRP A 153 0.43 -12.81 3.29
N GLN A 154 -0.62 -12.03 3.13
CA GLN A 154 -1.73 -11.94 4.05
C GLN A 154 -2.97 -12.51 3.38
N ALA A 155 -3.57 -13.55 3.96
CA ALA A 155 -4.84 -14.10 3.50
C ALA A 155 -5.97 -13.62 4.41
N PHE A 156 -7.02 -13.05 3.82
CA PHE A 156 -8.28 -12.83 4.51
C PHE A 156 -9.11 -14.10 4.43
N ILE A 157 -9.55 -14.59 5.58
CA ILE A 157 -10.34 -15.83 5.70
C ILE A 157 -11.72 -15.48 6.22
N ASN A 158 -12.74 -15.96 5.53
CA ASN A 158 -14.14 -15.90 5.92
C ASN A 158 -14.85 -17.21 5.56
N GLU A 159 -16.12 -17.34 5.90
CA GLU A 159 -16.89 -18.56 5.63
C GLU A 159 -16.99 -18.92 4.14
N GLU A 160 -16.96 -17.90 3.26
CA GLU A 160 -17.15 -18.09 1.81
C GLU A 160 -15.87 -18.52 1.09
N ASN A 161 -14.67 -18.31 1.68
CA ASN A 161 -13.39 -18.52 0.99
C ASN A 161 -12.46 -19.56 1.63
N LYS A 162 -12.93 -20.37 2.56
CA LYS A 162 -12.08 -21.37 3.27
C LYS A 162 -11.33 -22.30 2.32
N GLU A 163 -12.03 -22.84 1.32
CA GLU A 163 -11.43 -23.76 0.33
C GLU A 163 -10.44 -23.03 -0.59
N GLU A 164 -10.73 -21.80 -0.95
CA GLU A 164 -9.86 -20.94 -1.74
C GLU A 164 -8.54 -20.64 -1.01
N VAL A 165 -8.62 -20.41 0.31
CA VAL A 165 -7.43 -20.19 1.15
C VAL A 165 -6.61 -21.47 1.28
N ALA A 166 -7.22 -22.63 1.40
CA ALA A 166 -6.53 -23.93 1.37
C ALA A 166 -5.75 -24.12 0.04
N GLY A 167 -6.36 -23.69 -1.07
CA GLY A 167 -5.70 -23.64 -2.37
C GLY A 167 -4.47 -22.73 -2.42
N LEU A 168 -4.52 -21.57 -1.72
CA LEU A 168 -3.35 -20.69 -1.59
C LEU A 168 -2.21 -21.36 -0.82
N LEU A 169 -2.49 -22.07 0.27
CA LEU A 169 -1.47 -22.81 1.02
C LEU A 169 -0.79 -23.86 0.15
N SER A 170 -1.57 -24.65 -0.59
CA SER A 170 -1.05 -25.61 -1.56
C SER A 170 -0.17 -24.96 -2.64
N LEU A 171 -0.52 -23.74 -3.07
CA LEU A 171 0.27 -22.97 -4.03
C LEU A 171 1.61 -22.52 -3.44
N ILE A 172 1.63 -22.07 -2.18
CA ILE A 172 2.85 -21.70 -1.44
C ILE A 172 3.79 -22.89 -1.34
N GLU A 173 3.27 -24.06 -0.95
CA GLU A 173 4.02 -25.30 -0.84
C GLU A 173 4.61 -25.72 -2.19
N LYS A 174 3.76 -25.81 -3.23
CA LYS A 174 4.17 -26.18 -4.59
C LYS A 174 5.26 -25.29 -5.15
N ARG A 175 5.23 -23.99 -4.85
CA ARG A 175 6.24 -23.01 -5.29
C ARG A 175 7.42 -22.90 -4.34
N ARG A 176 7.40 -23.59 -3.21
CA ARG A 176 8.43 -23.56 -2.17
C ARG A 176 8.75 -22.12 -1.73
N LEU A 177 7.71 -21.26 -1.62
CA LEU A 177 7.90 -19.84 -1.32
C LEU A 177 8.52 -19.64 0.08
N TYR A 178 8.20 -20.49 1.04
CA TYR A 178 8.77 -20.46 2.40
C TYR A 178 10.28 -20.66 2.47
N GLU A 179 10.90 -21.23 1.41
CA GLU A 179 12.36 -21.42 1.31
C GLU A 179 13.06 -20.23 0.64
N ARG A 180 12.32 -19.35 0.03
CA ARG A 180 12.81 -18.26 -0.82
C ARG A 180 12.56 -16.87 -0.23
N CYS A 181 11.90 -16.79 0.95
CA CYS A 181 11.52 -15.53 1.59
C CYS A 181 12.25 -15.31 2.92
#